data_122bdb7972ea680dadece635b89c28f0
#
_entry.id   122bdb7972ea680dadece635b89c28f0
#
_cell.length_a   1.000
_cell.length_b   1.000
_cell.length_c   1.000
_cell.angle_alpha   90.00
_cell.angle_beta   90.00
_cell.angle_gamma   90.00
#
_symmetry.space_group_name_H-M   'P 1'
#
loop_
_entity.id
_entity.type
_entity.pdbx_description
1 polymer ?
#
loop_
_entity_poly.entity_id
_entity_poly.type
_entity_poly.pdbx_seq_one_letter_code
_entity_poly.pdbx_strand_id
1 'polypeptide(L)'
;MLLNIFSDYGNSMPSFNFDGSAIAWIAFIMMIIGGLGLFLYGIELTGDSLKAIAGDRLKTFIEKSTNTPIKGILIGAIVTILLQSSSGTTALTVSLVRAGLLSFPQAVGIIMGANIGTTITPFMMSLKIEVFALWFVGIGALMIFFFKKVKVKQTGSMLLGFGLLFLGLWFMGNPLKEILSAYEEPVRILFSWLENWPIFGLLLGTLITALVQSSAATILILQTLLGAGSISMAGALPILLGCNIGTTVTALIASFGGGTEAKRTAFVHSLFNIMGSILFFILTIAGPGGNG
;
A
#
# COMPACT_ATOMS: atom_id res chain seq x y z
N MET A 1 20.61 13.14 -22.32
CA MET A 1 19.90 12.62 -23.52
C MET A 1 18.87 11.57 -23.15
N LEU A 2 19.21 10.44 -22.53
CA LEU A 2 18.21 9.41 -22.14
C LEU A 2 17.14 9.94 -21.18
N LEU A 3 17.49 10.73 -20.15
CA LEU A 3 16.55 11.35 -19.22
C LEU A 3 15.54 12.27 -19.92
N ASN A 4 15.93 13.00 -20.97
CA ASN A 4 15.03 13.86 -21.74
C ASN A 4 14.06 13.02 -22.60
N ILE A 5 14.52 11.90 -23.18
CA ILE A 5 13.66 10.98 -23.92
C ILE A 5 12.58 10.40 -23.00
N PHE A 6 12.94 10.06 -21.77
CA PHE A 6 11.99 9.51 -20.78
C PHE A 6 11.02 10.56 -20.23
N SER A 7 11.46 11.83 -20.07
CA SER A 7 10.57 12.92 -19.68
C SER A 7 9.55 13.23 -20.79
N ASP A 8 10.01 13.23 -22.05
CA ASP A 8 9.15 13.46 -23.21
C ASP A 8 8.16 12.31 -23.44
N TYR A 9 8.57 11.06 -23.14
CA TYR A 9 7.69 9.90 -23.19
C TYR A 9 6.58 9.96 -22.12
N GLY A 10 6.89 10.38 -20.90
CA GLY A 10 5.89 10.60 -19.84
C GLY A 10 4.87 11.68 -20.21
N ASN A 11 5.32 12.72 -20.93
CA ASN A 11 4.46 13.80 -21.43
C ASN A 11 3.70 13.43 -22.71
N SER A 12 4.10 12.39 -23.45
CA SER A 12 3.44 11.93 -24.69
C SER A 12 2.36 10.88 -24.46
N MET A 13 2.18 10.39 -23.22
CA MET A 13 1.07 9.51 -22.88
C MET A 13 -0.27 10.28 -23.04
N PRO A 14 -1.35 9.62 -23.55
CA PRO A 14 -2.63 10.28 -23.74
C PRO A 14 -3.10 10.94 -22.45
N SER A 15 -3.25 12.26 -22.45
CA SER A 15 -3.83 12.99 -21.33
C SER A 15 -5.33 12.73 -21.31
N PHE A 16 -5.88 12.43 -20.14
CA PHE A 16 -7.31 12.45 -19.93
C PHE A 16 -7.76 13.91 -19.92
N ASN A 17 -8.74 14.27 -20.75
CA ASN A 17 -9.32 15.60 -20.77
C ASN A 17 -10.75 15.53 -20.23
N PHE A 18 -11.01 16.23 -19.13
CA PHE A 18 -12.32 16.25 -18.50
C PHE A 18 -13.11 17.49 -18.93
N ASP A 19 -14.10 17.29 -19.80
CA ASP A 19 -14.99 18.34 -20.33
C ASP A 19 -16.37 18.41 -19.63
N GLY A 20 -16.58 17.60 -18.58
CA GLY A 20 -17.85 17.52 -17.86
C GLY A 20 -18.96 16.71 -18.55
N SER A 21 -18.70 16.19 -19.76
CA SER A 21 -19.66 15.35 -20.49
C SER A 21 -19.93 14.01 -19.80
N ALA A 22 -21.07 13.38 -20.09
CA ALA A 22 -21.38 12.03 -19.59
C ALA A 22 -20.31 11.01 -20.03
N ILE A 23 -19.72 11.19 -21.22
CA ILE A 23 -18.65 10.33 -21.75
C ILE A 23 -17.38 10.52 -20.90
N ALA A 24 -17.02 11.75 -20.54
CA ALA A 24 -15.87 12.03 -19.68
C ALA A 24 -16.05 11.41 -18.28
N TRP A 25 -17.26 11.46 -17.70
CA TRP A 25 -17.56 10.80 -16.43
C TRP A 25 -17.45 9.27 -16.53
N ILE A 26 -17.97 8.65 -17.59
CA ILE A 26 -17.84 7.21 -17.82
C ILE A 26 -16.36 6.85 -17.97
N ALA A 27 -15.60 7.58 -18.78
CA ALA A 27 -14.18 7.35 -18.98
C ALA A 27 -13.40 7.49 -17.65
N PHE A 28 -13.70 8.51 -16.83
CA PHE A 28 -13.13 8.69 -15.51
C PHE A 28 -13.36 7.46 -14.62
N ILE A 29 -14.61 7.02 -14.49
CA ILE A 29 -14.97 5.86 -13.67
C ILE A 29 -14.23 4.60 -14.18
N MET A 30 -14.21 4.38 -15.50
CA MET A 30 -13.50 3.25 -16.10
C MET A 30 -12.00 3.30 -15.82
N MET A 31 -11.36 4.47 -15.90
CA MET A 31 -9.93 4.63 -15.63
C MET A 31 -9.61 4.43 -14.14
N ILE A 32 -10.45 4.94 -13.23
CA ILE A 32 -10.29 4.72 -11.79
C ILE A 32 -10.45 3.24 -11.43
N ILE A 33 -11.55 2.61 -11.86
CA ILE A 33 -11.80 1.18 -11.54
C ILE A 33 -10.77 0.28 -12.21
N GLY A 34 -10.48 0.52 -13.50
CA GLY A 34 -9.48 -0.25 -14.24
C GLY A 34 -8.08 -0.06 -13.68
N GLY A 35 -7.70 1.20 -13.36
CA GLY A 35 -6.43 1.52 -12.73
C GLY A 35 -6.28 0.87 -11.35
N LEU A 36 -7.33 0.90 -10.53
CA LEU A 36 -7.35 0.23 -9.22
C LEU A 36 -7.21 -1.30 -9.40
N GLY A 37 -7.90 -1.88 -10.36
CA GLY A 37 -7.78 -3.30 -10.68
C GLY A 37 -6.36 -3.69 -11.09
N LEU A 38 -5.73 -2.92 -11.99
CA LEU A 38 -4.34 -3.14 -12.41
C LEU A 38 -3.37 -2.98 -11.22
N PHE A 39 -3.57 -1.97 -10.39
CA PHE A 39 -2.75 -1.71 -9.22
C PHE A 39 -2.81 -2.85 -8.21
N LEU A 40 -4.03 -3.27 -7.81
CA LEU A 40 -4.23 -4.35 -6.84
C LEU A 40 -3.70 -5.68 -7.39
N TYR A 41 -4.00 -6.00 -8.64
CA TYR A 41 -3.50 -7.21 -9.28
C TYR A 41 -1.97 -7.18 -9.44
N GLY A 42 -1.40 -6.01 -9.74
CA GLY A 42 0.06 -5.81 -9.80
C GLY A 42 0.75 -6.09 -8.48
N ILE A 43 0.18 -5.59 -7.36
CA ILE A 43 0.68 -5.88 -6.00
C ILE A 43 0.61 -7.39 -5.72
N GLU A 44 -0.54 -8.02 -5.96
CA GLU A 44 -0.76 -9.43 -5.71
C GLU A 44 0.19 -10.30 -6.53
N LEU A 45 0.29 -10.05 -7.84
CA LEU A 45 1.18 -10.78 -8.74
C LEU A 45 2.65 -10.66 -8.35
N THR A 46 3.09 -9.44 -7.95
CA THR A 46 4.45 -9.20 -7.45
C THR A 46 4.70 -9.99 -6.18
N GLY A 47 3.80 -9.88 -5.20
CA GLY A 47 3.90 -10.56 -3.91
C GLY A 47 3.90 -12.09 -4.05
N ASP A 48 3.02 -12.64 -4.86
CA ASP A 48 2.93 -14.09 -5.08
C ASP A 48 4.14 -14.64 -5.85
N SER A 49 4.65 -13.87 -6.81
CA SER A 49 5.88 -14.22 -7.52
C SER A 49 7.08 -14.25 -6.59
N LEU A 50 7.20 -13.26 -5.70
CA LEU A 50 8.24 -13.20 -4.68
C LEU A 50 8.14 -14.35 -3.68
N LYS A 51 6.91 -14.69 -3.22
CA LYS A 51 6.66 -15.88 -2.39
C LYS A 51 7.11 -17.16 -3.11
N ALA A 52 6.75 -17.29 -4.39
CA ALA A 52 7.13 -18.47 -5.20
C ALA A 52 8.64 -18.57 -5.43
N ILE A 53 9.35 -17.44 -5.59
CA ILE A 53 10.81 -17.40 -5.70
C ILE A 53 11.47 -17.77 -4.35
N ALA A 54 10.95 -17.23 -3.25
CA ALA A 54 11.44 -17.50 -1.90
C ALA A 54 11.15 -18.95 -1.45
N GLY A 55 10.00 -19.48 -1.86
CA GLY A 55 9.55 -20.86 -1.56
C GLY A 55 9.44 -21.12 -0.06
N ASP A 56 9.54 -22.40 0.32
CA ASP A 56 9.51 -22.84 1.74
C ASP A 56 10.66 -22.26 2.58
N ARG A 57 11.69 -21.71 1.92
CA ARG A 57 12.82 -21.08 2.60
C ARG A 57 12.40 -19.85 3.40
N LEU A 58 11.34 -19.15 2.98
CA LEU A 58 10.84 -17.98 3.71
C LEU A 58 10.36 -18.36 5.11
N LYS A 59 9.60 -19.47 5.24
CA LYS A 59 9.13 -19.98 6.53
C LYS A 59 10.31 -20.37 7.43
N THR A 60 11.25 -21.16 6.89
CA THR A 60 12.47 -21.57 7.59
C THR A 60 13.36 -20.36 7.95
N PHE A 61 13.41 -19.35 7.07
CA PHE A 61 14.15 -18.12 7.34
C PHE A 61 13.56 -17.34 8.52
N ILE A 62 12.24 -17.15 8.55
CA ILE A 62 11.56 -16.51 9.68
C ILE A 62 11.83 -17.28 10.97
N GLU A 63 11.60 -18.58 10.98
CA GLU A 63 11.75 -19.43 12.14
C GLU A 63 13.18 -19.41 12.72
N LYS A 64 14.19 -19.58 11.87
CA LYS A 64 15.60 -19.66 12.30
C LYS A 64 16.23 -18.29 12.58
N SER A 65 15.75 -17.23 11.94
CA SER A 65 16.37 -15.91 12.06
C SER A 65 15.72 -15.03 13.13
N THR A 66 14.54 -15.41 13.63
CA THR A 66 13.80 -14.64 14.63
C THR A 66 14.01 -15.23 16.03
N ASN A 67 15.22 -15.12 16.57
CA ASN A 67 15.51 -15.64 17.92
C ASN A 67 15.42 -14.58 19.03
N THR A 68 15.23 -13.30 18.68
CA THR A 68 14.95 -12.20 19.62
C THR A 68 13.88 -11.27 19.03
N PRO A 69 13.11 -10.53 19.86
CA PRO A 69 12.12 -9.56 19.36
C PRO A 69 12.72 -8.51 18.41
N ILE A 70 13.93 -8.03 18.70
CA ILE A 70 14.62 -7.03 17.85
C ILE A 70 14.92 -7.60 16.48
N LYS A 71 15.44 -8.83 16.40
CA LYS A 71 15.61 -9.49 15.10
C LYS A 71 14.28 -9.74 14.41
N GLY A 72 13.21 -10.00 15.21
CA GLY A 72 11.84 -10.06 14.71
C GLY A 72 11.44 -8.82 13.94
N ILE A 73 11.76 -7.62 14.44
CA ILE A 73 11.47 -6.35 13.75
C ILE A 73 12.15 -6.31 12.38
N LEU A 74 13.45 -6.59 12.33
CA LEU A 74 14.19 -6.60 11.06
C LEU A 74 13.65 -7.64 10.07
N ILE A 75 13.42 -8.85 10.55
CA ILE A 75 12.88 -9.94 9.72
C ILE A 75 11.46 -9.61 9.24
N GLY A 76 10.61 -9.08 10.12
CA GLY A 76 9.25 -8.65 9.76
C GLY A 76 9.25 -7.57 8.69
N ALA A 77 10.14 -6.58 8.78
CA ALA A 77 10.31 -5.57 7.76
C ALA A 77 10.73 -6.18 6.41
N ILE A 78 11.79 -7.00 6.41
CA ILE A 78 12.29 -7.68 5.20
C ILE A 78 11.19 -8.55 4.56
N VAL A 79 10.51 -9.36 5.37
CA VAL A 79 9.45 -10.25 4.88
C VAL A 79 8.30 -9.45 4.29
N THR A 80 7.91 -8.34 4.91
CA THR A 80 6.83 -7.48 4.39
C THR A 80 7.24 -6.77 3.10
N ILE A 81 8.49 -6.32 2.99
CA ILE A 81 9.03 -5.78 1.73
C ILE A 81 8.96 -6.84 0.62
N LEU A 82 9.33 -8.08 0.92
CA LEU A 82 9.29 -9.20 -0.03
C LEU A 82 7.85 -9.60 -0.39
N LEU A 83 6.95 -9.67 0.60
CA LEU A 83 5.56 -10.07 0.37
C LEU A 83 4.69 -8.92 -0.16
N GLN A 84 5.17 -7.68 -0.08
CA GLN A 84 4.41 -6.46 -0.38
C GLN A 84 3.07 -6.39 0.37
N SER A 85 2.99 -7.07 1.53
CA SER A 85 1.75 -7.21 2.31
C SER A 85 2.05 -7.41 3.78
N SER A 86 1.78 -6.39 4.60
CA SER A 86 1.85 -6.51 6.07
C SER A 86 0.78 -7.45 6.62
N SER A 87 -0.41 -7.43 6.02
CA SER A 87 -1.49 -8.37 6.37
C SER A 87 -1.08 -9.81 6.10
N GLY A 88 -0.45 -10.08 4.94
CA GLY A 88 0.10 -11.40 4.61
C GLY A 88 1.21 -11.83 5.58
N THR A 89 2.13 -10.93 5.92
CA THR A 89 3.18 -11.18 6.92
C THR A 89 2.59 -11.47 8.30
N THR A 90 1.58 -10.70 8.72
CA THR A 90 0.91 -10.92 10.01
C THR A 90 0.15 -12.25 10.04
N ALA A 91 -0.60 -12.57 8.97
CA ALA A 91 -1.32 -13.85 8.87
C ALA A 91 -0.35 -15.05 8.90
N LEU A 92 0.77 -14.95 8.18
CA LEU A 92 1.84 -15.96 8.24
C LEU A 92 2.41 -16.09 9.66
N THR A 93 2.69 -14.96 10.32
CA THR A 93 3.20 -14.92 11.69
C THR A 93 2.22 -15.59 12.67
N VAL A 94 0.93 -15.24 12.59
CA VAL A 94 -0.15 -15.87 13.38
C VAL A 94 -0.19 -17.39 13.16
N SER A 95 -0.03 -17.83 11.91
CA SER A 95 -0.01 -19.26 11.56
C SER A 95 1.21 -19.98 12.14
N LEU A 96 2.39 -19.35 12.16
CA LEU A 96 3.61 -19.90 12.75
C LEU A 96 3.54 -19.97 14.28
N VAL A 97 2.93 -18.98 14.92
CA VAL A 97 2.64 -19.01 16.36
C VAL A 97 1.69 -20.16 16.70
N ARG A 98 0.60 -20.30 15.90
CA ARG A 98 -0.36 -21.39 16.05
C ARG A 98 0.29 -22.77 15.89
N ALA A 99 1.26 -22.91 15.02
CA ALA A 99 2.03 -24.12 14.80
C ALA A 99 3.11 -24.38 15.88
N GLY A 100 3.28 -23.46 16.85
CA GLY A 100 4.32 -23.56 17.88
C GLY A 100 5.74 -23.29 17.37
N LEU A 101 5.89 -22.78 16.16
CA LEU A 101 7.19 -22.49 15.53
C LEU A 101 7.74 -21.11 15.91
N LEU A 102 6.89 -20.21 16.40
CA LEU A 102 7.26 -18.90 16.92
C LEU A 102 6.64 -18.68 18.30
N SER A 103 7.40 -18.08 19.19
CA SER A 103 6.88 -17.59 20.46
C SER A 103 6.15 -16.24 20.26
N PHE A 104 5.25 -15.92 21.19
CA PHE A 104 4.52 -14.65 21.17
C PHE A 104 5.43 -13.41 21.12
N PRO A 105 6.53 -13.27 21.91
CA PRO A 105 7.43 -12.13 21.82
C PRO A 105 8.11 -11.98 20.45
N GLN A 106 8.45 -13.10 19.80
CA GLN A 106 9.01 -13.09 18.44
C GLN A 106 7.98 -12.59 17.43
N ALA A 107 6.73 -13.06 17.56
CA ALA A 107 5.63 -12.61 16.70
C ALA A 107 5.34 -11.12 16.82
N VAL A 108 5.37 -10.58 18.04
CA VAL A 108 5.25 -9.12 18.28
C VAL A 108 6.32 -8.36 17.51
N GLY A 109 7.59 -8.79 17.60
CA GLY A 109 8.69 -8.17 16.84
C GLY A 109 8.43 -8.19 15.33
N ILE A 110 8.01 -9.34 14.77
CA ILE A 110 7.71 -9.45 13.33
C ILE A 110 6.58 -8.50 12.92
N ILE A 111 5.52 -8.37 13.72
CA ILE A 111 4.40 -7.47 13.45
C ILE A 111 4.83 -6.01 13.44
N MET A 112 5.63 -5.60 14.42
CA MET A 112 6.20 -4.23 14.44
C MET A 112 7.05 -3.99 13.20
N GLY A 113 7.87 -4.96 12.80
CA GLY A 113 8.65 -4.91 11.58
C GLY A 113 7.80 -4.87 10.32
N ALA A 114 6.69 -5.59 10.29
CA ALA A 114 5.77 -5.59 9.16
C ALA A 114 5.17 -4.20 8.90
N ASN A 115 4.84 -3.44 9.94
CA ASN A 115 4.40 -2.05 9.80
C ASN A 115 5.48 -1.17 9.18
N ILE A 116 6.75 -1.34 9.59
CA ILE A 116 7.89 -0.63 9.00
C ILE A 116 8.05 -1.02 7.54
N GLY A 117 8.01 -2.32 7.21
CA GLY A 117 8.17 -2.83 5.84
C GLY A 117 7.12 -2.31 4.87
N THR A 118 5.90 -2.04 5.35
CA THR A 118 4.82 -1.47 4.53
C THR A 118 5.15 -0.11 3.96
N THR A 119 6.00 0.68 4.63
CA THR A 119 6.35 2.03 4.18
C THR A 119 7.14 2.06 2.87
N ILE A 120 7.77 0.95 2.49
CA ILE A 120 8.53 0.87 1.23
C ILE A 120 7.62 1.04 0.01
N THR A 121 6.38 0.53 0.06
CA THR A 121 5.46 0.59 -1.08
C THR A 121 5.08 2.05 -1.42
N PRO A 122 4.55 2.88 -0.49
CA PRO A 122 4.33 4.30 -0.74
C PRO A 122 5.60 5.06 -1.11
N PHE A 123 6.75 4.70 -0.54
CA PHE A 123 8.03 5.30 -0.91
C PHE A 123 8.37 5.01 -2.37
N MET A 124 8.23 3.77 -2.82
CA MET A 124 8.46 3.40 -4.23
C MET A 124 7.48 4.10 -5.16
N MET A 125 6.23 4.31 -4.74
CA MET A 125 5.23 5.06 -5.50
C MET A 125 5.62 6.53 -5.68
N SER A 126 6.32 7.14 -4.72
CA SER A 126 6.79 8.52 -4.83
C SER A 126 7.95 8.68 -5.82
N LEU A 127 8.64 7.59 -6.16
CA LEU A 127 9.63 7.58 -7.22
C LEU A 127 8.89 7.54 -8.56
N LYS A 128 9.14 8.49 -9.46
CA LYS A 128 8.52 8.56 -10.79
C LYS A 128 8.97 7.40 -11.70
N ILE A 129 8.73 6.16 -11.24
CA ILE A 129 9.11 4.91 -11.91
C ILE A 129 8.05 4.52 -12.97
N GLU A 130 6.89 5.17 -12.96
CA GLU A 130 5.81 4.92 -13.93
C GLU A 130 6.28 5.00 -15.39
N VAL A 131 7.30 5.82 -15.69
CA VAL A 131 7.92 5.90 -17.02
C VAL A 131 8.48 4.55 -17.49
N PHE A 132 8.90 3.70 -16.56
CA PHE A 132 9.42 2.38 -16.87
C PHE A 132 8.36 1.27 -16.81
N ALA A 133 7.11 1.60 -16.48
CA ALA A 133 6.05 0.61 -16.28
C ALA A 133 5.86 -0.31 -17.51
N LEU A 134 5.83 0.25 -18.72
CA LEU A 134 5.68 -0.54 -19.95
C LEU A 134 6.89 -1.44 -20.23
N TRP A 135 8.10 -1.03 -19.85
CA TRP A 135 9.27 -1.88 -19.93
C TRP A 135 9.17 -3.08 -19.00
N PHE A 136 8.74 -2.86 -17.76
CA PHE A 136 8.50 -3.96 -16.82
C PHE A 136 7.41 -4.92 -17.31
N VAL A 137 6.31 -4.39 -17.86
CA VAL A 137 5.24 -5.22 -18.48
C VAL A 137 5.79 -6.00 -19.66
N GLY A 138 6.46 -5.35 -20.59
CA GLY A 138 6.99 -5.99 -21.80
C GLY A 138 8.02 -7.08 -21.49
N ILE A 139 9.05 -6.75 -20.73
CA ILE A 139 10.09 -7.70 -20.33
C ILE A 139 9.48 -8.85 -19.52
N GLY A 140 8.62 -8.53 -18.54
CA GLY A 140 7.96 -9.54 -17.72
C GLY A 140 7.14 -10.52 -18.54
N ALA A 141 6.31 -10.01 -19.46
CA ALA A 141 5.51 -10.83 -20.36
C ALA A 141 6.39 -11.71 -21.26
N LEU A 142 7.43 -11.15 -21.89
CA LEU A 142 8.36 -11.91 -22.73
C LEU A 142 9.05 -13.03 -21.94
N MET A 143 9.46 -12.76 -20.70
CA MET A 143 10.04 -13.79 -19.83
C MET A 143 9.06 -14.94 -19.55
N ILE A 144 7.80 -14.63 -19.30
CA ILE A 144 6.76 -15.64 -19.05
C ILE A 144 6.51 -16.52 -20.31
N PHE A 145 6.45 -15.89 -21.48
CA PHE A 145 6.11 -16.59 -22.73
C PHE A 145 7.27 -17.41 -23.28
N PHE A 146 8.48 -16.84 -23.32
CA PHE A 146 9.59 -17.48 -24.04
C PHE A 146 10.44 -18.41 -23.18
N PHE A 147 10.41 -18.31 -21.86
CA PHE A 147 11.24 -19.16 -20.99
C PHE A 147 10.41 -20.27 -20.32
N LYS A 148 10.97 -21.50 -20.33
CA LYS A 148 10.33 -22.66 -19.69
C LYS A 148 10.72 -22.84 -18.21
N LYS A 149 11.84 -22.25 -17.76
CA LYS A 149 12.34 -22.40 -16.39
C LYS A 149 11.41 -21.68 -15.42
N VAL A 150 10.91 -22.39 -14.40
CA VAL A 150 9.97 -21.87 -13.37
C VAL A 150 10.49 -20.59 -12.73
N LYS A 151 11.75 -20.54 -12.30
CA LYS A 151 12.32 -19.34 -11.69
C LYS A 151 12.30 -18.12 -12.62
N VAL A 152 12.58 -18.31 -13.92
CA VAL A 152 12.54 -17.22 -14.90
C VAL A 152 11.11 -16.73 -15.11
N LYS A 153 10.14 -17.64 -15.17
CA LYS A 153 8.71 -17.27 -15.23
C LYS A 153 8.27 -16.49 -14.01
N GLN A 154 8.67 -16.91 -12.81
CA GLN A 154 8.35 -16.20 -11.57
C GLN A 154 8.98 -14.79 -11.54
N THR A 155 10.24 -14.64 -11.97
CA THR A 155 10.85 -13.32 -12.11
C THR A 155 10.14 -12.48 -13.16
N GLY A 156 9.70 -13.07 -14.27
CA GLY A 156 8.88 -12.42 -15.28
C GLY A 156 7.54 -11.95 -14.73
N SER A 157 6.85 -12.79 -13.94
CA SER A 157 5.59 -12.43 -13.27
C SER A 157 5.78 -11.32 -12.25
N MET A 158 6.89 -11.31 -11.52
CA MET A 158 7.25 -10.24 -10.60
C MET A 158 7.42 -8.90 -11.35
N LEU A 159 8.16 -8.89 -12.45
CA LEU A 159 8.35 -7.69 -13.27
C LEU A 159 7.03 -7.23 -13.89
N LEU A 160 6.23 -8.15 -14.42
CA LEU A 160 4.91 -7.85 -14.96
C LEU A 160 4.01 -7.22 -13.90
N GLY A 161 3.95 -7.82 -12.71
CA GLY A 161 3.19 -7.27 -11.59
C GLY A 161 3.63 -5.86 -11.21
N PHE A 162 4.94 -5.63 -11.15
CA PHE A 162 5.52 -4.29 -10.90
C PHE A 162 5.09 -3.29 -11.97
N GLY A 163 5.15 -3.67 -13.23
CA GLY A 163 4.70 -2.82 -14.33
C GLY A 163 3.21 -2.51 -14.26
N LEU A 164 2.36 -3.51 -13.99
CA LEU A 164 0.91 -3.33 -13.83
C LEU A 164 0.56 -2.43 -12.65
N LEU A 165 1.29 -2.53 -11.53
CA LEU A 165 1.15 -1.65 -10.38
C LEU A 165 1.34 -0.18 -10.81
N PHE A 166 2.43 0.15 -11.47
CA PHE A 166 2.70 1.53 -11.91
C PHE A 166 1.76 2.01 -13.02
N LEU A 167 1.34 1.13 -13.94
CA LEU A 167 0.29 1.48 -14.90
C LEU A 167 -1.03 1.80 -14.20
N GLY A 168 -1.41 0.99 -13.20
CA GLY A 168 -2.59 1.25 -12.38
C GLY A 168 -2.55 2.62 -11.71
N LEU A 169 -1.39 2.99 -11.14
CA LEU A 169 -1.14 4.30 -10.57
C LEU A 169 -1.35 5.43 -11.59
N TRP A 170 -0.78 5.26 -12.77
CA TRP A 170 -0.89 6.25 -13.84
C TRP A 170 -2.34 6.41 -14.31
N PHE A 171 -3.06 5.29 -14.51
CA PHE A 171 -4.47 5.33 -14.92
C PHE A 171 -5.40 5.96 -13.87
N MET A 172 -5.08 5.88 -12.59
CA MET A 172 -5.84 6.55 -11.53
C MET A 172 -5.41 8.01 -11.35
N GLY A 173 -4.11 8.29 -11.40
CA GLY A 173 -3.56 9.58 -11.04
C GLY A 173 -3.94 10.70 -12.02
N ASN A 174 -3.89 10.43 -13.33
CA ASN A 174 -4.17 11.44 -14.34
C ASN A 174 -5.64 11.92 -14.34
N PRO A 175 -6.65 11.01 -14.42
CA PRO A 175 -8.04 11.45 -14.36
C PRO A 175 -8.39 12.14 -13.04
N LEU A 176 -7.80 11.68 -11.93
CA LEU A 176 -8.05 12.28 -10.64
C LEU A 176 -7.56 13.73 -10.59
N LYS A 177 -6.36 14.03 -11.12
CA LYS A 177 -5.84 15.39 -11.21
C LYS A 177 -6.75 16.30 -12.04
N GLU A 178 -7.23 15.82 -13.18
CA GLU A 178 -8.12 16.59 -14.06
C GLU A 178 -9.46 16.94 -13.39
N ILE A 179 -10.09 15.96 -12.73
CA ILE A 179 -11.33 16.21 -11.97
C ILE A 179 -11.09 17.14 -10.78
N LEU A 180 -10.00 16.97 -10.04
CA LEU A 180 -9.66 17.84 -8.92
C LEU A 180 -9.46 19.29 -9.40
N SER A 181 -8.83 19.48 -10.57
CA SER A 181 -8.68 20.81 -11.19
C SER A 181 -10.02 21.38 -11.66
N ALA A 182 -10.91 20.55 -12.24
CA ALA A 182 -12.21 20.97 -12.70
C ALA A 182 -13.17 21.36 -11.56
N TYR A 183 -13.03 20.74 -10.40
CA TYR A 183 -13.85 20.96 -9.20
C TYR A 183 -13.04 21.48 -8.01
N GLU A 184 -12.07 22.35 -8.25
CA GLU A 184 -11.11 22.84 -7.24
C GLU A 184 -11.82 23.39 -5.99
N GLU A 185 -12.82 24.26 -6.15
CA GLU A 185 -13.52 24.89 -5.03
C GLU A 185 -14.33 23.91 -4.17
N PRO A 186 -15.20 23.04 -4.72
CA PRO A 186 -15.88 22.03 -3.92
C PRO A 186 -14.93 21.06 -3.20
N VAL A 187 -13.84 20.68 -3.87
CA VAL A 187 -12.81 19.79 -3.31
C VAL A 187 -12.08 20.49 -2.17
N ARG A 188 -11.69 21.74 -2.34
CA ARG A 188 -11.03 22.56 -1.31
C ARG A 188 -11.93 22.72 -0.08
N ILE A 189 -13.23 23.00 -0.27
CA ILE A 189 -14.19 23.10 0.84
C ILE A 189 -14.29 21.79 1.62
N LEU A 190 -14.38 20.66 0.92
CA LEU A 190 -14.46 19.34 1.57
C LEU A 190 -13.21 19.06 2.40
N PHE A 191 -12.01 19.29 1.85
CA PHE A 191 -10.77 19.01 2.55
C PHE A 191 -10.46 20.02 3.66
N SER A 192 -10.82 21.30 3.49
CA SER A 192 -10.71 22.28 4.59
C SER A 192 -11.62 21.92 5.77
N TRP A 193 -12.79 21.32 5.50
CA TRP A 193 -13.63 20.78 6.56
C TRP A 193 -12.97 19.63 7.31
N LEU A 194 -12.32 18.69 6.59
CA LEU A 194 -11.55 17.59 7.21
C LEU A 194 -10.35 18.10 8.01
N GLU A 195 -9.69 19.17 7.58
CA GLU A 195 -8.60 19.82 8.31
C GLU A 195 -9.09 20.43 9.64
N ASN A 196 -10.25 21.07 9.64
CA ASN A 196 -10.87 21.62 10.85
C ASN A 196 -11.37 20.55 11.81
N TRP A 197 -11.67 19.36 11.29
CA TRP A 197 -12.18 18.22 12.05
C TRP A 197 -11.34 16.96 11.83
N PRO A 198 -10.07 16.93 12.28
CA PRO A 198 -9.11 15.84 11.97
C PRO A 198 -9.60 14.45 12.38
N ILE A 199 -10.47 14.35 13.38
CA ILE A 199 -11.03 13.06 13.81
C ILE A 199 -11.82 12.37 12.70
N PHE A 200 -12.52 13.13 11.83
CA PHE A 200 -13.24 12.56 10.71
C PHE A 200 -12.27 12.07 9.62
N GLY A 201 -11.12 12.73 9.45
CA GLY A 201 -10.05 12.24 8.59
C GLY A 201 -9.52 10.88 9.06
N LEU A 202 -9.25 10.74 10.35
CA LEU A 202 -8.81 9.48 10.96
C LEU A 202 -9.87 8.37 10.80
N LEU A 203 -11.13 8.66 11.06
CA LEU A 203 -12.22 7.70 10.88
C LEU A 203 -12.40 7.31 9.40
N LEU A 204 -12.31 8.27 8.49
CA LEU A 204 -12.40 8.04 7.04
C LEU A 204 -11.29 7.12 6.55
N GLY A 205 -10.02 7.40 6.91
CA GLY A 205 -8.88 6.55 6.58
C GLY A 205 -9.02 5.14 7.13
N THR A 206 -9.51 5.01 8.37
CA THR A 206 -9.79 3.71 9.01
C THR A 206 -10.85 2.94 8.23
N LEU A 207 -11.97 3.58 7.91
CA LEU A 207 -13.08 2.94 7.22
C LEU A 207 -12.70 2.51 5.80
N ILE A 208 -12.12 3.42 5.02
CA ILE A 208 -11.70 3.12 3.64
C ILE A 208 -10.72 1.95 3.63
N THR A 209 -9.68 1.99 4.48
CA THR A 209 -8.68 0.93 4.50
C THR A 209 -9.25 -0.40 5.00
N ALA A 210 -10.15 -0.39 5.97
CA ALA A 210 -10.84 -1.60 6.43
C ALA A 210 -11.71 -2.24 5.33
N LEU A 211 -12.37 -1.43 4.50
CA LEU A 211 -13.20 -1.89 3.38
C LEU A 211 -12.36 -2.38 2.21
N VAL A 212 -11.37 -1.59 1.79
CA VAL A 212 -10.48 -1.91 0.66
C VAL A 212 -9.46 -2.99 1.03
N GLN A 213 -9.18 -3.17 2.34
CA GLN A 213 -8.17 -4.09 2.90
C GLN A 213 -6.75 -3.85 2.34
N SER A 214 -6.50 -2.65 1.81
CA SER A 214 -5.22 -2.24 1.26
C SER A 214 -4.90 -0.81 1.68
N SER A 215 -4.00 -0.66 2.65
CA SER A 215 -3.49 0.66 3.04
C SER A 215 -2.68 1.30 1.91
N ALA A 216 -1.97 0.50 1.11
CA ALA A 216 -1.21 1.00 -0.03
C ALA A 216 -2.11 1.71 -1.05
N ALA A 217 -3.29 1.14 -1.37
CA ALA A 217 -4.25 1.77 -2.27
C ALA A 217 -4.79 3.09 -1.70
N THR A 218 -5.14 3.12 -0.42
CA THR A 218 -5.65 4.35 0.24
C THR A 218 -4.57 5.42 0.31
N ILE A 219 -3.33 5.06 0.67
CA ILE A 219 -2.19 5.98 0.72
C ILE A 219 -1.88 6.54 -0.66
N LEU A 220 -2.01 5.75 -1.72
CA LEU A 220 -1.83 6.23 -3.08
C LEU A 220 -2.82 7.35 -3.44
N ILE A 221 -4.11 7.14 -3.18
CA ILE A 221 -5.13 8.16 -3.41
C ILE A 221 -4.74 9.43 -2.65
N LEU A 222 -4.33 9.29 -1.39
CA LEU A 222 -3.90 10.38 -0.55
C LEU A 222 -2.65 11.11 -1.11
N GLN A 223 -1.66 10.37 -1.60
CA GLN A 223 -0.48 10.96 -2.26
C GLN A 223 -0.85 11.71 -3.54
N THR A 224 -1.81 11.20 -4.30
CA THR A 224 -2.31 11.88 -5.52
C THR A 224 -3.01 13.19 -5.16
N LEU A 225 -3.85 13.20 -4.12
CA LEU A 225 -4.51 14.41 -3.61
C LEU A 225 -3.52 15.45 -3.10
N LEU A 226 -2.50 15.01 -2.35
CA LEU A 226 -1.40 15.88 -1.91
C LEU A 226 -0.61 16.45 -3.08
N GLY A 227 -0.24 15.61 -4.04
CA GLY A 227 0.50 16.01 -5.22
C GLY A 227 -0.26 16.97 -6.15
N ALA A 228 -1.60 16.91 -6.14
CA ALA A 228 -2.49 17.83 -6.83
C ALA A 228 -2.74 19.14 -6.04
N GLY A 229 -2.26 19.24 -4.79
CA GLY A 229 -2.53 20.39 -3.93
C GLY A 229 -3.96 20.46 -3.40
N SER A 230 -4.76 19.41 -3.57
CA SER A 230 -6.18 19.36 -3.18
C SER A 230 -6.38 19.16 -1.69
N ILE A 231 -5.42 18.61 -1.01
CA ILE A 231 -5.40 18.44 0.46
C ILE A 231 -4.04 18.90 0.99
N SER A 232 -4.02 19.53 2.14
CA SER A 232 -2.77 19.87 2.83
C SER A 232 -2.20 18.66 3.58
N MET A 233 -0.96 18.77 4.04
CA MET A 233 -0.36 17.76 4.91
C MET A 233 -1.15 17.61 6.23
N ALA A 234 -1.69 18.71 6.77
CA ALA A 234 -2.50 18.70 7.98
C ALA A 234 -3.78 17.87 7.83
N GLY A 235 -4.45 17.95 6.68
CA GLY A 235 -5.63 17.13 6.37
C GLY A 235 -5.28 15.67 6.03
N ALA A 236 -4.13 15.44 5.38
CA ALA A 236 -3.71 14.12 4.95
C ALA A 236 -3.22 13.23 6.11
N LEU A 237 -2.51 13.78 7.09
CA LEU A 237 -1.93 13.01 8.21
C LEU A 237 -2.99 12.25 9.02
N PRO A 238 -4.14 12.83 9.43
CA PRO A 238 -5.18 12.07 10.11
C PRO A 238 -5.71 10.89 9.31
N ILE A 239 -5.90 11.06 7.99
CA ILE A 239 -6.34 9.98 7.10
C ILE A 239 -5.28 8.87 7.06
N LEU A 240 -4.00 9.23 6.92
CA LEU A 240 -2.89 8.28 6.92
C LEU A 240 -2.82 7.48 8.23
N LEU A 241 -3.00 8.14 9.38
CA LEU A 241 -3.06 7.47 10.68
C LEU A 241 -4.25 6.52 10.79
N GLY A 242 -5.39 6.90 10.21
CA GLY A 242 -6.56 6.04 10.08
C GLY A 242 -6.26 4.79 9.23
N CYS A 243 -5.49 4.91 8.15
CA CYS A 243 -5.10 3.76 7.33
C CYS A 243 -4.36 2.69 8.14
N ASN A 244 -3.50 3.10 9.08
CA ASN A 244 -2.80 2.16 9.97
C ASN A 244 -3.78 1.37 10.84
N ILE A 245 -4.79 2.03 11.40
CA ILE A 245 -5.84 1.37 12.19
C ILE A 245 -6.64 0.41 11.30
N GLY A 246 -7.10 0.87 10.13
CA GLY A 246 -7.90 0.08 9.20
C GLY A 246 -7.22 -1.21 8.73
N THR A 247 -5.89 -1.19 8.57
CA THR A 247 -5.10 -2.38 8.18
C THR A 247 -5.22 -3.52 9.19
N THR A 248 -5.50 -3.25 10.45
CA THR A 248 -5.56 -4.27 11.50
C THR A 248 -6.78 -5.18 11.41
N VAL A 249 -7.82 -4.77 10.70
CA VAL A 249 -9.05 -5.55 10.49
C VAL A 249 -8.74 -6.90 9.83
N THR A 250 -7.80 -6.94 8.88
CA THR A 250 -7.39 -8.19 8.22
C THR A 250 -6.76 -9.19 9.19
N ALA A 251 -5.94 -8.71 10.12
CA ALA A 251 -5.31 -9.55 11.14
C ALA A 251 -6.35 -10.11 12.14
N LEU A 252 -7.31 -9.28 12.53
CA LEU A 252 -8.43 -9.70 13.39
C LEU A 252 -9.26 -10.79 12.70
N ILE A 253 -9.62 -10.60 11.44
CA ILE A 253 -10.36 -11.60 10.65
C ILE A 253 -9.54 -12.90 10.56
N ALA A 254 -8.25 -12.84 10.25
CA ALA A 254 -7.37 -14.00 10.14
C ALA A 254 -7.23 -14.77 11.48
N SER A 255 -7.44 -14.11 12.61
CA SER A 255 -7.38 -14.74 13.94
C SER A 255 -8.66 -15.48 14.35
N PHE A 256 -9.77 -15.30 13.61
CA PHE A 256 -11.01 -16.02 13.88
C PHE A 256 -10.81 -17.53 13.67
N GLY A 257 -11.28 -18.31 14.64
CA GLY A 257 -11.05 -19.76 14.66
C GLY A 257 -9.65 -20.19 15.09
N GLY A 258 -8.72 -19.23 15.33
CA GLY A 258 -7.41 -19.49 15.91
C GLY A 258 -7.44 -19.71 17.43
N GLY A 259 -6.39 -20.35 17.97
CA GLY A 259 -6.18 -20.49 19.42
C GLY A 259 -5.89 -19.13 20.10
N THR A 260 -5.73 -19.16 21.42
CA THR A 260 -5.52 -17.96 22.25
C THR A 260 -4.32 -17.15 21.80
N GLU A 261 -3.21 -17.78 21.43
CA GLU A 261 -1.99 -17.07 21.00
C GLU A 261 -2.17 -16.36 19.67
N ALA A 262 -2.94 -16.93 18.72
CA ALA A 262 -3.28 -16.30 17.46
C ALA A 262 -4.11 -15.00 17.68
N LYS A 263 -5.11 -15.07 18.56
CA LYS A 263 -5.94 -13.93 18.93
C LYS A 263 -5.13 -12.84 19.63
N ARG A 264 -4.25 -13.22 20.57
CA ARG A 264 -3.33 -12.28 21.24
C ARG A 264 -2.43 -11.58 20.24
N THR A 265 -1.89 -12.31 19.28
CA THR A 265 -1.01 -11.76 18.24
C THR A 265 -1.75 -10.73 17.37
N ALA A 266 -2.98 -11.04 16.92
CA ALA A 266 -3.80 -10.09 16.16
C ALA A 266 -4.22 -8.88 17.01
N PHE A 267 -4.54 -9.08 18.30
CA PHE A 267 -4.87 -8.00 19.22
C PHE A 267 -3.68 -7.05 19.43
N VAL A 268 -2.47 -7.58 19.62
CA VAL A 268 -1.25 -6.75 19.74
C VAL A 268 -1.01 -5.93 18.48
N HIS A 269 -1.24 -6.49 17.28
CA HIS A 269 -1.16 -5.73 16.04
C HIS A 269 -2.14 -4.56 16.05
N SER A 270 -3.40 -4.80 16.43
CA SER A 270 -4.41 -3.74 16.52
C SER A 270 -4.05 -2.69 17.59
N LEU A 271 -3.64 -3.13 18.75
CA LEU A 271 -3.27 -2.26 19.86
C LEU A 271 -2.08 -1.36 19.48
N PHE A 272 -1.05 -1.92 18.87
CA PHE A 272 0.13 -1.18 18.41
C PHE A 272 -0.25 -0.09 17.40
N ASN A 273 -1.06 -0.42 16.39
CA ASN A 273 -1.48 0.55 15.38
C ASN A 273 -2.42 1.61 15.95
N ILE A 274 -3.37 1.25 16.81
CA ILE A 274 -4.28 2.19 17.47
C ILE A 274 -3.49 3.14 18.38
N MET A 275 -2.64 2.61 19.27
CA MET A 275 -1.86 3.45 20.20
C MET A 275 -0.89 4.36 19.44
N GLY A 276 -0.18 3.84 18.44
CA GLY A 276 0.70 4.63 17.59
C GLY A 276 -0.07 5.73 16.85
N SER A 277 -1.21 5.40 16.23
CA SER A 277 -2.03 6.38 15.53
C SER A 277 -2.59 7.45 16.47
N ILE A 278 -3.06 7.09 17.67
CA ILE A 278 -3.55 8.06 18.66
C ILE A 278 -2.41 8.97 19.11
N LEU A 279 -1.23 8.42 19.43
CA LEU A 279 -0.08 9.21 19.86
C LEU A 279 0.30 10.24 18.79
N PHE A 280 0.48 9.82 17.54
CA PHE A 280 0.82 10.73 16.45
C PHE A 280 -0.32 11.69 16.11
N PHE A 281 -1.57 11.28 16.23
CA PHE A 281 -2.74 12.13 16.05
C PHE A 281 -2.73 13.30 17.05
N ILE A 282 -2.48 13.01 18.34
CA ILE A 282 -2.37 14.04 19.36
C ILE A 282 -1.19 14.98 19.05
N LEU A 283 -0.04 14.44 18.66
CA LEU A 283 1.13 15.24 18.28
C LEU A 283 0.86 16.12 17.06
N THR A 284 0.08 15.66 16.09
CA THR A 284 -0.30 16.42 14.90
C THR A 284 -1.20 17.61 15.26
N ILE A 285 -2.17 17.41 16.17
CA ILE A 285 -3.08 18.47 16.62
C ILE A 285 -2.39 19.45 17.58
N ALA A 286 -1.54 18.95 18.47
CA ALA A 286 -0.84 19.77 19.46
C ALA A 286 0.42 20.47 18.94
N GLY A 287 0.87 20.11 17.73
CA GLY A 287 2.09 20.64 17.12
C GLY A 287 1.90 22.07 16.56
N PRO A 288 3.00 22.79 16.28
CA PRO A 288 2.96 24.20 15.81
C PRO A 288 2.23 24.43 14.47
N GLY A 289 1.75 23.40 13.81
CA GLY A 289 0.95 23.47 12.57
C GLY A 289 -0.53 23.07 12.74
N GLY A 290 -0.98 22.79 13.96
CA GLY A 290 -2.35 22.30 14.22
C GLY A 290 -3.40 23.37 14.48
N ASN A 291 -3.01 24.64 14.56
CA ASN A 291 -3.88 25.77 14.86
C ASN A 291 -3.54 27.00 14.00
N GLY A 292 -3.34 26.84 12.68
CA GLY A 292 -3.14 27.95 11.77
C GLY A 292 -4.05 27.90 10.57
#